data_075240cdd0255547460f3ce9a9ee7533
#
_entry.id   075240cdd0255547460f3ce9a9ee7533
#
_cell.length_a   1.000
_cell.length_b   1.000
_cell.length_c   1.000
_cell.angle_alpha   90.00
_cell.angle_beta   90.00
_cell.angle_gamma   90.00
#
_symmetry.space_group_name_H-M   'P 1'
#
loop_
_entity.id
_entity.type
_entity.pdbx_description
1 polymer ?
#
loop_
_entity_poly.entity_id
_entity_poly.type
_entity_poly.pdbx_seq_one_letter_code
_entity_poly.pdbx_strand_id
1 'polypeptide(L)'
;MYWHKKKLDYDMLIPPINKQFKNFTKKEAESYFEWYKNQLNPRIEYLRKYSGVDLDYSVNSLVDIWGWFLKIAETEKAPKAKTEEVRNRLKSQPKEIIEDVLNEQSRQFSLETEYIIRDIAMYFGEVYVKNNSSIAWGYNTDVKADSFANMPLLVGFEDRDFTPAFKTHFEPVFMIHAVACNIFDGDQTKVDLLLLYNKWQRMVYN
;
A
#
# COMPACT_ATOMS: atom_id res chain seq x y z
N MET A 1 -14.60 27.85 -16.81
CA MET A 1 -13.91 26.93 -17.72
C MET A 1 -13.76 25.59 -17.00
N TYR A 2 -14.66 24.63 -17.25
CA TYR A 2 -14.61 23.31 -16.59
C TYR A 2 -13.50 22.51 -17.27
N TRP A 3 -12.37 22.33 -16.60
CA TRP A 3 -11.37 21.36 -16.99
C TRP A 3 -11.96 19.97 -16.71
N HIS A 4 -12.40 19.27 -17.74
CA HIS A 4 -12.63 17.83 -17.60
C HIS A 4 -11.26 17.20 -17.31
N LYS A 5 -10.99 16.84 -16.04
CA LYS A 5 -9.87 15.95 -15.74
C LYS A 5 -10.05 14.72 -16.62
N LYS A 6 -9.06 14.44 -17.47
CA LYS A 6 -9.05 13.23 -18.26
C LYS A 6 -9.07 12.06 -17.27
N LYS A 7 -10.06 11.17 -17.38
CA LYS A 7 -10.13 9.97 -16.53
C LYS A 7 -8.79 9.24 -16.64
N LEU A 8 -8.26 8.78 -15.50
CA LEU A 8 -7.07 7.96 -15.47
C LEU A 8 -7.33 6.69 -16.32
N ASP A 9 -6.37 6.34 -17.16
CA ASP A 9 -6.37 5.13 -17.98
C ASP A 9 -5.15 4.31 -17.56
N TYR A 10 -5.27 3.66 -16.40
CA TYR A 10 -4.20 2.89 -15.80
C TYR A 10 -4.53 1.41 -15.82
N ASP A 11 -3.67 0.60 -16.43
CA ASP A 11 -3.86 -0.84 -16.56
C ASP A 11 -3.89 -1.54 -15.19
N MET A 12 -4.96 -2.28 -14.99
CA MET A 12 -5.20 -3.00 -13.75
C MET A 12 -4.45 -4.33 -13.73
N LEU A 13 -3.68 -4.55 -12.66
CA LEU A 13 -3.09 -5.85 -12.39
C LEU A 13 -4.13 -6.77 -11.74
N ILE A 14 -4.60 -7.76 -12.48
CA ILE A 14 -5.59 -8.73 -11.99
C ILE A 14 -4.89 -9.89 -11.31
N PRO A 15 -5.09 -10.11 -9.99
CA PRO A 15 -4.54 -11.25 -9.29
C PRO A 15 -5.09 -12.59 -9.81
N PRO A 16 -4.29 -13.67 -9.82
CA PRO A 16 -4.73 -14.99 -10.32
C PRO A 16 -5.72 -15.68 -9.37
N ILE A 17 -5.81 -15.23 -8.12
CA ILE A 17 -6.66 -15.80 -7.08
C ILE A 17 -7.61 -14.72 -6.57
N ASN A 18 -8.91 -14.90 -6.78
CA ASN A 18 -9.95 -14.01 -6.30
C ASN A 18 -10.52 -14.50 -4.95
N LYS A 19 -9.75 -14.31 -3.90
CA LYS A 19 -10.03 -14.78 -2.53
C LYS A 19 -9.37 -13.85 -1.52
N GLN A 20 -9.92 -13.74 -0.32
CA GLN A 20 -9.23 -13.01 0.76
C GLN A 20 -7.99 -13.79 1.21
N PHE A 21 -6.87 -13.12 1.44
CA PHE A 21 -5.59 -13.73 1.85
C PHE A 21 -5.71 -14.67 3.05
N LYS A 22 -6.49 -14.28 4.08
CA LYS A 22 -6.74 -15.13 5.26
C LYS A 22 -7.34 -16.49 4.95
N ASN A 23 -7.92 -16.65 3.77
CA ASN A 23 -8.56 -17.90 3.31
C ASN A 23 -7.68 -18.70 2.33
N PHE A 24 -6.43 -18.25 2.07
CA PHE A 24 -5.50 -18.99 1.22
C PHE A 24 -5.00 -20.24 1.93
N THR A 25 -4.90 -21.32 1.18
CA THR A 25 -4.06 -22.46 1.57
C THR A 25 -2.58 -22.08 1.43
N LYS A 26 -1.69 -22.84 2.07
CA LYS A 26 -0.24 -22.62 1.93
C LYS A 26 0.22 -22.66 0.47
N LYS A 27 -0.33 -23.56 -0.33
CA LYS A 27 -0.01 -23.69 -1.76
C LYS A 27 -0.51 -22.47 -2.56
N GLU A 28 -1.68 -21.93 -2.23
CA GLU A 28 -2.20 -20.71 -2.87
C GLU A 28 -1.34 -19.50 -2.49
N ALA A 29 -0.91 -19.40 -1.22
CA ALA A 29 -0.02 -18.32 -0.77
C ALA A 29 1.33 -18.37 -1.50
N GLU A 30 1.93 -19.55 -1.63
CA GLU A 30 3.17 -19.75 -2.38
C GLU A 30 3.01 -19.37 -3.86
N SER A 31 1.96 -19.88 -4.52
CA SER A 31 1.69 -19.58 -5.92
C SER A 31 1.42 -18.11 -6.17
N TYR A 32 0.70 -17.44 -5.24
CA TYR A 32 0.44 -16.02 -5.32
C TYR A 32 1.73 -15.21 -5.12
N PHE A 33 2.58 -15.60 -4.18
CA PHE A 33 3.86 -14.93 -3.93
C PHE A 33 4.80 -15.02 -5.13
N GLU A 34 4.92 -16.21 -5.76
CA GLU A 34 5.71 -16.34 -6.97
C GLU A 34 5.15 -15.51 -8.14
N TRP A 35 3.83 -15.51 -8.31
CA TRP A 35 3.19 -14.64 -9.27
C TRP A 35 3.50 -13.16 -8.98
N TYR A 36 3.36 -12.72 -7.73
CA TYR A 36 3.63 -11.33 -7.32
C TYR A 36 5.08 -10.91 -7.63
N LYS A 37 6.06 -11.74 -7.31
CA LYS A 37 7.46 -11.48 -7.65
C LYS A 37 7.68 -11.32 -9.16
N ASN A 38 7.01 -12.12 -9.96
CA ASN A 38 7.08 -12.03 -11.41
C ASN A 38 6.42 -10.76 -11.97
N GLN A 39 5.54 -10.10 -11.19
CA GLN A 39 4.92 -8.83 -11.58
C GLN A 39 5.78 -7.59 -11.20
N LEU A 40 6.72 -7.69 -10.28
CA LEU A 40 7.48 -6.53 -9.79
C LEU A 40 8.11 -5.72 -10.94
N ASN A 41 8.98 -6.32 -11.72
CA ASN A 41 9.65 -5.62 -12.81
C ASN A 41 8.69 -5.10 -13.90
N PRO A 42 7.75 -5.89 -14.45
CA PRO A 42 6.79 -5.40 -15.43
C PRO A 42 5.96 -4.21 -14.92
N ARG A 43 5.51 -4.26 -13.66
CA ARG A 43 4.67 -3.19 -13.10
C ARG A 43 5.48 -1.92 -12.79
N ILE A 44 6.70 -2.03 -12.32
CA ILE A 44 7.59 -0.88 -12.11
C ILE A 44 7.94 -0.22 -13.43
N GLU A 45 8.23 -0.98 -14.48
CA GLU A 45 8.46 -0.43 -15.81
C GLU A 45 7.20 0.24 -16.39
N TYR A 46 6.02 -0.34 -16.15
CA TYR A 46 4.76 0.28 -16.53
C TYR A 46 4.55 1.61 -15.78
N LEU A 47 4.75 1.62 -14.46
CA LEU A 47 4.66 2.83 -13.63
C LEU A 47 5.65 3.91 -14.10
N ARG A 48 6.91 3.53 -14.42
CA ARG A 48 7.94 4.44 -14.95
C ARG A 48 7.46 5.11 -16.24
N LYS A 49 6.99 4.32 -17.20
CA LYS A 49 6.50 4.82 -18.50
C LYS A 49 5.27 5.70 -18.36
N TYR A 50 4.34 5.31 -17.48
CA TYR A 50 3.09 6.04 -17.28
C TYR A 50 3.32 7.37 -16.57
N SER A 51 4.15 7.38 -15.52
CA SER A 51 4.45 8.58 -14.73
C SER A 51 5.44 9.53 -15.42
N GLY A 52 6.32 9.01 -16.24
CA GLY A 52 7.47 9.74 -16.77
C GLY A 52 8.55 10.07 -15.72
N VAL A 53 8.42 9.50 -14.50
CA VAL A 53 9.40 9.67 -13.42
C VAL A 53 10.54 8.68 -13.58
N ASP A 54 11.78 9.13 -13.37
CA ASP A 54 12.92 8.22 -13.32
C ASP A 54 12.92 7.40 -12.02
N LEU A 55 12.62 6.11 -12.15
CA LEU A 55 12.58 5.15 -11.05
C LEU A 55 13.92 4.42 -10.95
N ASP A 56 14.96 5.13 -10.50
CA ASP A 56 16.36 4.67 -10.43
C ASP A 56 16.67 3.84 -9.16
N TYR A 57 15.67 3.58 -8.34
CA TYR A 57 15.75 2.91 -7.05
C TYR A 57 16.55 3.66 -5.97
N SER A 58 16.95 4.90 -6.21
CA SER A 58 17.45 5.75 -5.15
C SER A 58 16.33 6.11 -4.16
N VAL A 59 16.71 6.41 -2.92
CA VAL A 59 15.73 6.85 -1.90
C VAL A 59 15.07 8.18 -2.29
N ASN A 60 15.78 9.04 -3.03
CA ASN A 60 15.25 10.32 -3.50
C ASN A 60 14.14 10.15 -4.56
N SER A 61 14.20 9.11 -5.38
CA SER A 61 13.15 8.83 -6.36
C SER A 61 11.76 8.59 -5.74
N LEU A 62 11.72 8.23 -4.44
CA LEU A 62 10.46 8.14 -3.68
C LEU A 62 9.76 9.50 -3.55
N VAL A 63 10.53 10.60 -3.46
CA VAL A 63 9.97 11.96 -3.43
C VAL A 63 9.38 12.33 -4.77
N ASP A 64 10.03 11.94 -5.86
CA ASP A 64 9.61 12.29 -7.22
C ASP A 64 8.35 11.51 -7.63
N ILE A 65 8.31 10.20 -7.41
CA ILE A 65 7.13 9.40 -7.71
C ILE A 65 5.93 9.79 -6.84
N TRP A 66 6.17 10.09 -5.55
CA TRP A 66 5.11 10.52 -4.67
C TRP A 66 4.59 11.90 -5.04
N GLY A 67 5.48 12.85 -5.37
CA GLY A 67 5.10 14.16 -5.86
C GLY A 67 4.31 14.13 -7.16
N TRP A 68 4.57 13.16 -8.05
CA TRP A 68 3.75 12.86 -9.22
C TRP A 68 2.38 12.31 -8.82
N PHE A 69 2.34 11.30 -7.94
CA PHE A 69 1.10 10.66 -7.47
C PHE A 69 0.13 11.66 -6.88
N LEU A 70 0.60 12.57 -6.01
CA LEU A 70 -0.23 13.59 -5.38
C LEU A 70 -0.93 14.54 -6.38
N LYS A 71 -0.38 14.68 -7.60
CA LYS A 71 -0.99 15.53 -8.65
C LYS A 71 -2.12 14.82 -9.40
N ILE A 72 -2.07 13.48 -9.44
CA ILE A 72 -2.97 12.69 -10.29
C ILE A 72 -3.99 11.87 -9.50
N ALA A 73 -3.74 11.63 -8.21
CA ALA A 73 -4.61 10.84 -7.37
C ALA A 73 -6.06 11.35 -7.42
N GLU A 74 -6.99 10.43 -7.67
CA GLU A 74 -8.41 10.72 -7.76
C GLU A 74 -9.16 10.08 -6.60
N THR A 75 -10.04 10.86 -6.01
CA THR A 75 -10.92 10.40 -4.93
C THR A 75 -12.38 10.48 -5.37
N GLU A 76 -13.18 9.57 -4.88
CA GLU A 76 -14.62 9.51 -5.16
C GLU A 76 -15.42 9.26 -3.88
N LYS A 77 -16.73 9.45 -3.97
CA LYS A 77 -17.62 9.10 -2.84
C LYS A 77 -17.65 7.59 -2.66
N ALA A 78 -17.54 7.14 -1.42
CA ALA A 78 -17.68 5.73 -1.11
C ALA A 78 -19.09 5.23 -1.52
N PRO A 79 -19.20 4.00 -2.06
CA PRO A 79 -20.48 3.42 -2.42
C PRO A 79 -21.44 3.34 -1.21
N LYS A 80 -22.74 3.55 -1.45
CA LYS A 80 -23.76 3.48 -0.38
C LYS A 80 -23.70 2.15 0.37
N ALA A 81 -23.45 1.03 -0.33
CA ALA A 81 -23.34 -0.29 0.30
C ALA A 81 -22.23 -0.34 1.36
N LYS A 82 -21.08 0.29 1.09
CA LYS A 82 -19.97 0.39 2.05
C LYS A 82 -20.38 1.22 3.27
N THR A 83 -21.06 2.33 3.05
CA THR A 83 -21.54 3.21 4.12
C THR A 83 -22.57 2.51 5.01
N GLU A 84 -23.47 1.71 4.41
CA GLU A 84 -24.45 0.91 5.15
C GLU A 84 -23.81 -0.23 5.94
N GLU A 85 -22.79 -0.89 5.37
CA GLU A 85 -22.01 -1.91 6.09
C GLU A 85 -21.34 -1.33 7.33
N VAL A 86 -20.69 -0.16 7.22
CA VAL A 86 -20.09 0.55 8.33
C VAL A 86 -21.13 0.90 9.40
N ARG A 87 -22.28 1.44 8.98
CA ARG A 87 -23.40 1.76 9.88
C ARG A 87 -23.89 0.53 10.63
N ASN A 88 -24.05 -0.59 9.93
CA ASN A 88 -24.48 -1.86 10.55
C ASN A 88 -23.47 -2.41 11.54
N ARG A 89 -22.17 -2.31 11.23
CA ARG A 89 -21.08 -2.74 12.11
C ARG A 89 -21.04 -1.92 13.39
N LEU A 90 -21.33 -0.63 13.29
CA LEU A 90 -21.24 0.33 14.41
C LEU A 90 -22.57 0.59 15.10
N LYS A 91 -23.63 -0.12 14.78
CA LYS A 91 -25.01 0.14 15.26
C LYS A 91 -25.17 0.21 16.78
N SER A 92 -24.24 -0.38 17.55
CA SER A 92 -24.21 -0.36 19.01
C SER A 92 -23.39 0.80 19.61
N GLN A 93 -22.74 1.61 18.76
CA GLN A 93 -21.95 2.75 19.18
C GLN A 93 -22.82 4.01 19.30
N PRO A 94 -22.42 5.04 20.06
CA PRO A 94 -23.04 6.35 20.07
C PRO A 94 -23.18 6.94 18.65
N LYS A 95 -24.25 7.71 18.43
CA LYS A 95 -24.58 8.25 17.11
C LYS A 95 -23.46 9.16 16.57
N GLU A 96 -22.85 9.94 17.44
CA GLU A 96 -21.74 10.85 17.12
C GLU A 96 -20.56 10.07 16.56
N ILE A 97 -20.17 8.95 17.20
CA ILE A 97 -19.07 8.08 16.71
C ILE A 97 -19.42 7.47 15.35
N ILE A 98 -20.68 7.08 15.15
CA ILE A 98 -21.12 6.53 13.86
C ILE A 98 -20.99 7.60 12.77
N GLU A 99 -21.43 8.82 13.04
CA GLU A 99 -21.37 9.93 12.08
C GLU A 99 -19.92 10.32 11.76
N ASP A 100 -19.03 10.38 12.74
CA ASP A 100 -17.62 10.67 12.55
C ASP A 100 -16.95 9.61 11.67
N VAL A 101 -17.12 8.32 11.98
CA VAL A 101 -16.57 7.23 11.17
C VAL A 101 -17.16 7.20 9.76
N LEU A 102 -18.47 7.50 9.62
CA LEU A 102 -19.09 7.59 8.30
C LEU A 102 -18.55 8.76 7.47
N ASN A 103 -18.26 9.89 8.10
CA ASN A 103 -17.65 11.04 7.43
C ASN A 103 -16.22 10.71 6.97
N GLU A 104 -15.40 10.13 7.84
CA GLU A 104 -14.04 9.67 7.48
C GLU A 104 -14.06 8.66 6.32
N GLN A 105 -15.01 7.71 6.33
CA GLN A 105 -15.13 6.67 5.31
C GLN A 105 -16.06 7.06 4.14
N SER A 106 -16.46 8.34 4.04
CA SER A 106 -17.33 8.85 2.97
C SER A 106 -16.63 8.96 1.61
N ARG A 107 -15.30 8.94 1.60
CA ARG A 107 -14.45 9.05 0.42
C ARG A 107 -13.59 7.80 0.27
N GLN A 108 -13.23 7.50 -0.94
CA GLN A 108 -12.28 6.45 -1.29
C GLN A 108 -11.47 6.88 -2.51
N PHE A 109 -10.40 6.20 -2.80
CA PHE A 109 -9.68 6.38 -4.06
C PHE A 109 -10.46 5.78 -5.22
N SER A 110 -10.28 6.34 -6.42
CA SER A 110 -10.74 5.66 -7.64
C SER A 110 -10.02 4.33 -7.81
N LEU A 111 -10.62 3.41 -8.56
CA LEU A 111 -10.03 2.09 -8.78
C LEU A 111 -8.64 2.21 -9.42
N GLU A 112 -8.48 3.10 -10.38
CA GLU A 112 -7.21 3.36 -11.05
C GLU A 112 -6.16 3.89 -10.07
N THR A 113 -6.54 4.79 -9.15
CA THR A 113 -5.65 5.29 -8.10
C THR A 113 -5.20 4.17 -7.16
N GLU A 114 -6.09 3.23 -6.80
CA GLU A 114 -5.73 2.05 -6.00
C GLU A 114 -4.67 1.17 -6.67
N TYR A 115 -4.75 1.00 -8.00
CA TYR A 115 -3.73 0.24 -8.74
C TYR A 115 -2.40 0.98 -8.81
N ILE A 116 -2.43 2.30 -8.95
CA ILE A 116 -1.21 3.12 -8.89
C ILE A 116 -0.55 3.02 -7.51
N ILE A 117 -1.33 3.06 -6.42
CA ILE A 117 -0.83 2.87 -5.05
C ILE A 117 -0.11 1.51 -4.93
N ARG A 118 -0.67 0.44 -5.49
CA ARG A 118 -0.06 -0.90 -5.47
C ARG A 118 1.27 -0.94 -6.22
N ASP A 119 1.36 -0.30 -7.38
CA ASP A 119 2.60 -0.27 -8.14
C ASP A 119 3.66 0.60 -7.47
N ILE A 120 3.26 1.71 -6.84
CA ILE A 120 4.16 2.50 -5.99
C ILE A 120 4.64 1.68 -4.79
N ALA A 121 3.78 0.85 -4.21
CA ALA A 121 4.16 -0.04 -3.11
C ALA A 121 5.15 -1.12 -3.56
N MET A 122 4.98 -1.69 -4.75
CA MET A 122 5.97 -2.60 -5.37
C MET A 122 7.31 -1.89 -5.56
N TYR A 123 7.29 -0.68 -6.10
CA TYR A 123 8.50 0.13 -6.29
C TYR A 123 9.18 0.47 -4.97
N PHE A 124 8.43 0.91 -3.97
CA PHE A 124 8.91 1.20 -2.63
C PHE A 124 9.61 -0.02 -2.01
N GLY A 125 9.02 -1.21 -2.15
CA GLY A 125 9.62 -2.46 -1.72
C GLY A 125 10.94 -2.76 -2.42
N GLU A 126 11.02 -2.55 -3.73
CA GLU A 126 12.26 -2.73 -4.49
C GLU A 126 13.34 -1.70 -4.11
N VAL A 127 12.96 -0.46 -3.75
CA VAL A 127 13.92 0.51 -3.19
C VAL A 127 14.56 -0.04 -1.91
N TYR A 128 13.79 -0.68 -1.02
CA TYR A 128 14.35 -1.33 0.17
C TYR A 128 15.28 -2.48 -0.18
N VAL A 129 14.83 -3.40 -1.02
CA VAL A 129 15.60 -4.60 -1.40
C VAL A 129 16.93 -4.24 -2.06
N LYS A 130 16.93 -3.20 -2.92
CA LYS A 130 18.15 -2.78 -3.63
C LYS A 130 19.13 -2.00 -2.75
N ASN A 131 18.64 -1.31 -1.73
CA ASN A 131 19.49 -0.49 -0.85
C ASN A 131 19.92 -1.21 0.45
N ASN A 132 19.35 -2.38 0.77
CA ASN A 132 19.62 -3.10 2.02
C ASN A 132 19.73 -4.60 1.75
N SER A 133 20.91 -5.16 1.87
CA SER A 133 21.17 -6.58 1.58
C SER A 133 20.46 -7.56 2.53
N SER A 134 20.04 -7.11 3.72
CA SER A 134 19.29 -7.90 4.68
C SER A 134 17.78 -7.91 4.42
N ILE A 135 17.27 -7.04 3.53
CA ILE A 135 15.86 -6.95 3.21
C ILE A 135 15.53 -7.82 1.99
N ALA A 136 14.48 -8.60 2.10
CA ALA A 136 13.99 -9.43 1.01
C ALA A 136 12.47 -9.49 1.00
N TRP A 137 11.89 -9.77 -0.18
CA TRP A 137 10.48 -10.16 -0.27
C TRP A 137 10.28 -11.54 0.37
N GLY A 138 9.21 -11.65 1.13
CA GLY A 138 8.79 -12.87 1.80
C GLY A 138 7.28 -12.92 1.99
N TYR A 139 6.81 -13.95 2.67
CA TYR A 139 5.44 -14.07 3.15
C TYR A 139 5.42 -15.03 4.35
N ASN A 140 4.34 -14.98 5.13
CA ASN A 140 4.12 -15.96 6.17
C ASN A 140 2.72 -16.56 6.02
N THR A 141 2.48 -17.75 6.59
CA THR A 141 1.20 -18.46 6.47
C THR A 141 0.49 -18.62 7.83
N ASP A 142 0.96 -17.95 8.88
CA ASP A 142 0.33 -18.01 10.19
C ASP A 142 -0.79 -16.99 10.33
N VAL A 143 -1.97 -17.36 9.82
CA VAL A 143 -3.16 -16.49 9.86
C VAL A 143 -3.70 -16.21 11.26
N LYS A 144 -3.22 -16.91 12.31
CA LYS A 144 -3.64 -16.68 13.69
C LYS A 144 -2.77 -15.63 14.37
N ALA A 145 -1.48 -15.58 14.01
CA ALA A 145 -0.52 -14.68 14.63
C ALA A 145 -0.33 -13.38 13.85
N ASP A 146 -0.74 -13.33 12.56
CA ASP A 146 -0.44 -12.23 11.67
C ASP A 146 -1.62 -11.85 10.78
N SER A 147 -2.07 -10.60 10.88
CA SER A 147 -3.14 -10.05 10.04
C SER A 147 -2.73 -9.91 8.56
N PHE A 148 -1.42 -9.89 8.26
CA PHE A 148 -0.88 -9.85 6.91
C PHE A 148 -0.45 -11.23 6.39
N ALA A 149 -0.86 -12.30 7.07
CA ALA A 149 -0.56 -13.66 6.61
C ALA A 149 -1.00 -13.89 5.16
N ASN A 150 -0.18 -14.63 4.42
CA ASN A 150 -0.33 -14.95 3.00
C ASN A 150 -0.16 -13.76 2.03
N MET A 151 0.16 -12.57 2.54
CA MET A 151 0.44 -11.40 1.72
C MET A 151 1.95 -11.28 1.42
N PRO A 152 2.36 -10.73 0.27
CA PRO A 152 3.75 -10.36 0.02
C PRO A 152 4.21 -9.29 1.02
N LEU A 153 5.34 -9.53 1.67
CA LEU A 153 5.91 -8.71 2.72
C LEU A 153 7.38 -8.44 2.44
N LEU A 154 7.92 -7.38 3.02
CA LEU A 154 9.36 -7.24 3.20
C LEU A 154 9.74 -7.78 4.58
N VAL A 155 10.73 -8.67 4.60
CA VAL A 155 11.33 -9.24 5.81
C VAL A 155 12.76 -8.74 5.98
N GLY A 156 13.33 -8.88 7.18
CA GLY A 156 14.67 -8.40 7.50
C GLY A 156 14.66 -7.16 8.41
N PHE A 157 13.52 -6.89 9.02
CA PHE A 157 13.37 -5.83 10.02
C PHE A 157 13.35 -6.42 11.44
N GLU A 158 13.87 -5.63 12.38
CA GLU A 158 13.88 -5.95 13.80
C GLU A 158 13.49 -4.70 14.60
N ASP A 159 12.43 -4.79 15.38
CA ASP A 159 12.06 -3.72 16.29
C ASP A 159 12.89 -3.82 17.56
N ARG A 160 13.76 -2.85 17.76
CA ARG A 160 14.73 -2.76 18.86
C ARG A 160 14.26 -1.86 20.00
N ASP A 161 13.09 -1.23 19.84
CA ASP A 161 12.48 -0.42 20.92
C ASP A 161 11.92 -1.31 22.04
N PHE A 162 11.87 -2.63 21.79
CA PHE A 162 11.43 -3.65 22.76
C PHE A 162 12.62 -4.46 23.31
N THR A 163 12.43 -5.00 24.51
CA THR A 163 13.42 -5.90 25.13
C THR A 163 12.71 -7.19 25.58
N PRO A 164 13.02 -8.35 24.95
CA PRO A 164 13.94 -8.53 23.82
C PRO A 164 13.41 -7.92 22.52
N ALA A 165 14.33 -7.50 21.65
CA ALA A 165 14.00 -7.09 20.29
C ALA A 165 13.28 -8.22 19.53
N PHE A 166 12.35 -7.89 18.65
CA PHE A 166 11.62 -8.90 17.89
C PHE A 166 11.67 -8.63 16.38
N LYS A 167 11.68 -9.71 15.61
CA LYS A 167 11.59 -9.63 14.15
C LYS A 167 10.22 -9.15 13.74
N THR A 168 10.20 -8.21 12.84
CA THR A 168 8.97 -7.66 12.26
C THR A 168 9.06 -7.67 10.73
N HIS A 169 7.97 -7.29 10.09
CA HIS A 169 7.88 -7.22 8.63
C HIS A 169 7.12 -5.97 8.21
N PHE A 170 7.30 -5.58 6.97
CA PHE A 170 6.65 -4.42 6.35
C PHE A 170 5.73 -4.92 5.23
N GLU A 171 4.44 -4.57 5.29
CA GLU A 171 3.50 -4.82 4.20
C GLU A 171 3.39 -3.54 3.34
N PRO A 172 3.98 -3.52 2.12
CA PRO A 172 4.11 -2.29 1.36
C PRO A 172 2.77 -1.70 0.93
N VAL A 173 1.83 -2.51 0.47
CA VAL A 173 0.55 -2.01 -0.08
C VAL A 173 -0.27 -1.33 1.02
N PHE A 174 -0.39 -1.96 2.18
CA PHE A 174 -1.10 -1.38 3.31
C PHE A 174 -0.45 -0.08 3.80
N MET A 175 0.87 -0.07 3.91
CA MET A 175 1.60 1.09 4.45
C MET A 175 1.55 2.28 3.49
N ILE A 176 1.72 2.05 2.19
CA ILE A 176 1.63 3.13 1.19
C ILE A 176 0.19 3.63 1.07
N HIS A 177 -0.80 2.73 1.12
CA HIS A 177 -2.20 3.12 1.14
C HIS A 177 -2.54 3.97 2.37
N ALA A 178 -2.03 3.60 3.56
CA ALA A 178 -2.23 4.38 4.79
C ALA A 178 -1.64 5.80 4.66
N VAL A 179 -0.44 5.93 4.07
CA VAL A 179 0.14 7.25 3.78
C VAL A 179 -0.68 8.03 2.75
N ALA A 180 -1.21 7.35 1.72
CA ALA A 180 -2.07 7.99 0.71
C ALA A 180 -3.36 8.55 1.32
N CYS A 181 -3.88 7.94 2.39
CA CYS A 181 -5.09 8.42 3.07
C CYS A 181 -4.95 9.84 3.64
N ASN A 182 -3.73 10.35 3.89
CA ASN A 182 -3.50 11.76 4.29
C ASN A 182 -4.08 12.75 3.27
N ILE A 183 -4.30 12.32 2.00
CA ILE A 183 -4.96 13.13 0.97
C ILE A 183 -6.39 13.52 1.39
N PHE A 184 -7.08 12.66 2.13
CA PHE A 184 -8.46 12.93 2.57
C PHE A 184 -8.52 14.06 3.60
N ASP A 185 -7.45 14.26 4.37
CA ASP A 185 -7.36 15.27 5.43
C ASP A 185 -6.61 16.54 4.96
N GLY A 186 -5.98 16.48 3.79
CA GLY A 186 -5.19 17.58 3.24
C GLY A 186 -3.79 17.70 3.85
N ASP A 187 -3.34 16.68 4.58
CA ASP A 187 -2.07 16.66 5.33
C ASP A 187 -0.91 16.03 4.54
N GLN A 188 -1.13 15.72 3.25
CA GLN A 188 -0.13 15.08 2.40
C GLN A 188 1.03 16.03 2.03
N THR A 189 2.23 15.47 2.00
CA THR A 189 3.43 16.15 1.51
C THR A 189 4.21 15.28 0.52
N LYS A 190 4.99 15.90 -0.37
CA LYS A 190 5.79 15.14 -1.36
C LYS A 190 6.89 14.27 -0.74
N VAL A 191 7.20 14.46 0.55
CA VAL A 191 8.26 13.71 1.25
C VAL A 191 7.71 12.57 2.12
N ASP A 192 6.40 12.31 2.11
CA ASP A 192 5.79 11.31 3.01
C ASP A 192 6.38 9.91 2.83
N LEU A 193 6.63 9.47 1.58
CA LEU A 193 7.28 8.17 1.37
C LEU A 193 8.75 8.16 1.85
N LEU A 194 9.47 9.27 1.71
CA LEU A 194 10.80 9.38 2.26
C LEU A 194 10.79 9.31 3.79
N LEU A 195 9.82 9.94 4.43
CA LEU A 195 9.65 9.87 5.88
C LEU A 195 9.31 8.45 6.33
N LEU A 196 8.42 7.76 5.61
CA LEU A 196 8.09 6.37 5.86
C LEU A 196 9.33 5.47 5.70
N TYR A 197 10.10 5.65 4.61
CA TYR A 197 11.36 4.93 4.39
C TYR A 197 12.32 5.13 5.56
N ASN A 198 12.60 6.37 5.93
CA ASN A 198 13.53 6.71 7.01
C ASN A 198 13.08 6.16 8.37
N LYS A 199 11.77 6.13 8.64
CA LYS A 199 11.22 5.53 9.86
C LYS A 199 11.57 4.05 9.95
N TRP A 200 11.34 3.28 8.90
CA TRP A 200 11.57 1.84 8.87
C TRP A 200 13.04 1.47 8.65
N GLN A 201 13.84 2.36 8.08
CA GLN A 201 15.29 2.15 7.92
C GLN A 201 16.01 1.92 9.26
N ARG A 202 15.49 2.47 10.36
CA ARG A 202 16.01 2.25 11.72
C ARG A 202 15.85 0.82 12.22
N MET A 203 14.90 0.09 11.63
CA MET A 203 14.59 -1.31 11.98
C MET A 203 15.27 -2.32 11.05
N VAL A 204 15.99 -1.87 10.03
CA VAL A 204 16.72 -2.79 9.14
C VAL A 204 17.76 -3.55 9.95
N TYR A 205 17.76 -4.88 9.82
CA TYR A 205 18.73 -5.75 10.48
C TYR A 205 20.09 -5.61 9.79
N ASN A 206 21.10 -5.19 10.54
CA ASN A 206 22.47 -5.05 10.10
C ASN A 206 23.31 -6.27 10.51
#